data_52dc6338ed6fa2294b283098111254a8
#
_entry.id   52dc6338ed6fa2294b283098111254a8
#
_cell.length_a   1.000
_cell.length_b   1.000
_cell.length_c   1.000
_cell.angle_alpha   90.00
_cell.angle_beta   90.00
_cell.angle_gamma   90.00
#
_symmetry.space_group_name_H-M   'P 1'
#
loop_
_entity.id
_entity.type
_entity.pdbx_description
1 polymer ?
#
loop_
_entity_poly.entity_id
_entity_poly.type
_entity_poly.pdbx_seq_one_letter_code
_entity_poly.pdbx_strand_id
1 'polypeptide(L)'
;MTDASQTAIPQSPIADPGQHRVLWTIAALTAAILIVPASWLAYGVFAVAAMLLVLYGSTCVLQGKVGTLLLFWVLISPLGYYFLSFPRERPFWTFDRGFILLLGVAACFAPGDTSLRMPDLLRRAGMVWSLFLFASGLSLMKISAGLPLLSGVRVWLDGFLLPALLAWSIISCVRVREQLRALHLLICLVVIGLAAIGLAEAITGQDILAIPGSGLYFAGLGETQLLRVNGPYSSNNSFGLIGLVLFCFLLFLRRTEMALPPWQRVLHWVGVGSALLVSLMPLFRSIFLTLLLIALLDIWFTRNLRKRIFRVVTLMLLVVIFLMGNAVLPDLYQERVSSGENVYARMAQQRQTLHLFFKDPLLGVGLNNFIAAVPRDTPYTGPYSGVDPLDAPHSNLGAILAETGILGFIPYVLANGLLVAAFWTARRQGSPSFVLAWKYFLYIFLSYWISGLSLTSGHYGDLNLWYLLTIAVLYKFGATDVSDDPGPTLRFRQESLL
;
A
#
# COMPACT_ATOMS: atom_id res chain seq x y z
N MET A 1 -43.01 40.24 23.23
CA MET A 1 -41.56 40.42 23.22
C MET A 1 -40.94 39.04 23.00
N THR A 2 -40.72 38.68 21.78
CA THR A 2 -40.17 37.39 21.34
C THR A 2 -38.78 37.65 20.84
N ASP A 3 -37.80 37.19 21.62
CA ASP A 3 -36.38 37.32 21.32
C ASP A 3 -35.99 36.20 20.34
N ALA A 4 -35.79 36.56 19.09
CA ALA A 4 -35.31 35.66 18.05
C ALA A 4 -33.78 35.66 18.06
N SER A 5 -33.19 34.76 18.84
CA SER A 5 -31.77 34.49 18.79
C SER A 5 -31.43 33.83 17.44
N GLN A 6 -30.90 34.62 16.51
CA GLN A 6 -30.29 34.13 15.27
C GLN A 6 -29.08 33.24 15.62
N THR A 7 -29.25 31.94 15.50
CA THR A 7 -28.15 31.00 15.50
C THR A 7 -27.34 31.17 14.20
N ALA A 8 -26.21 31.85 14.32
CA ALA A 8 -25.21 31.94 13.25
C ALA A 8 -24.75 30.54 12.87
N ILE A 9 -25.07 30.12 11.68
CA ILE A 9 -24.53 28.89 11.07
C ILE A 9 -23.00 29.08 10.93
N PRO A 10 -22.16 28.24 11.56
CA PRO A 10 -20.73 28.35 11.37
C PRO A 10 -20.42 28.08 9.89
N GLN A 11 -19.89 29.10 9.20
CA GLN A 11 -19.37 28.95 7.85
C GLN A 11 -18.25 27.90 7.89
N SER A 12 -18.42 26.80 7.14
CA SER A 12 -17.36 25.85 6.91
C SER A 12 -16.12 26.62 6.40
N PRO A 13 -14.90 26.31 6.86
CA PRO A 13 -13.71 26.96 6.33
C PRO A 13 -13.67 26.67 4.83
N ILE A 14 -13.93 27.71 4.03
CA ILE A 14 -13.80 27.68 2.60
C ILE A 14 -12.33 27.36 2.36
N ALA A 15 -12.07 26.19 1.77
CA ALA A 15 -10.72 25.82 1.36
C ALA A 15 -10.10 26.98 0.59
N ASP A 16 -8.94 27.43 1.06
CA ASP A 16 -8.23 28.58 0.50
C ASP A 16 -8.14 28.43 -1.04
N PRO A 17 -8.73 29.32 -1.84
CA PRO A 17 -8.71 29.23 -3.29
C PRO A 17 -7.28 29.16 -3.86
N GLY A 18 -6.28 29.60 -3.10
CA GLY A 18 -4.87 29.43 -3.43
C GLY A 18 -4.43 27.97 -3.45
N GLN A 19 -4.93 27.12 -2.55
CA GLN A 19 -4.56 25.69 -2.49
C GLN A 19 -5.07 24.92 -3.71
N HIS A 20 -6.28 25.23 -4.18
CA HIS A 20 -6.81 24.60 -5.39
C HIS A 20 -6.01 25.01 -6.65
N ARG A 21 -5.58 26.26 -6.75
CA ARG A 21 -4.76 26.71 -7.89
C ARG A 21 -3.43 26.00 -7.96
N VAL A 22 -2.75 25.81 -6.82
CA VAL A 22 -1.46 25.09 -6.76
C VAL A 22 -1.63 23.62 -7.17
N LEU A 23 -2.64 22.93 -6.65
CA LEU A 23 -2.92 21.53 -7.00
C LEU A 23 -3.23 21.38 -8.51
N TRP A 24 -4.03 22.27 -9.08
CA TRP A 24 -4.34 22.25 -10.51
C TRP A 24 -3.11 22.60 -11.38
N THR A 25 -2.27 23.52 -10.94
CA THR A 25 -1.03 23.87 -11.65
C THR A 25 -0.07 22.67 -11.66
N ILE A 26 0.04 21.96 -10.56
CA ILE A 26 0.88 20.76 -10.46
C ILE A 26 0.31 19.63 -11.31
N ALA A 27 -1.00 19.39 -11.26
CA ALA A 27 -1.65 18.39 -12.10
C ALA A 27 -1.49 18.71 -13.60
N ALA A 28 -1.63 19.97 -13.99
CA ALA A 28 -1.42 20.43 -15.37
C ALA A 28 0.05 20.30 -15.81
N LEU A 29 1.01 20.63 -14.95
CA LEU A 29 2.44 20.42 -15.20
C LEU A 29 2.79 18.94 -15.34
N THR A 30 2.21 18.08 -14.49
CA THR A 30 2.40 16.63 -14.57
C THR A 30 1.80 16.08 -15.88
N ALA A 31 0.62 16.53 -16.26
CA ALA A 31 0.00 16.17 -17.55
C ALA A 31 0.81 16.67 -18.75
N ALA A 32 1.34 17.89 -18.67
CA ALA A 32 2.21 18.45 -19.73
C ALA A 32 3.51 17.65 -19.89
N ILE A 33 4.10 17.17 -18.79
CA ILE A 33 5.30 16.29 -18.80
C ILE A 33 5.00 14.96 -19.47
N LEU A 34 3.78 14.43 -19.34
CA LEU A 34 3.35 13.18 -19.99
C LEU A 34 3.21 13.29 -21.50
N ILE A 35 2.98 14.50 -22.03
CA ILE A 35 2.71 14.76 -23.44
C ILE A 35 3.99 15.15 -24.22
N VAL A 36 5.06 15.59 -23.53
CA VAL A 36 6.28 16.07 -24.18
C VAL A 36 7.26 14.89 -24.42
N PRO A 37 7.68 14.64 -25.68
CA PRO A 37 8.70 13.64 -25.96
C PRO A 37 10.00 13.91 -25.19
N ALA A 38 10.79 12.86 -24.92
CA ALA A 38 12.02 12.90 -24.12
C ALA A 38 13.13 13.76 -24.76
N SER A 39 12.89 15.05 -24.92
CA SER A 39 13.85 16.07 -25.33
C SER A 39 14.45 16.77 -24.10
N TRP A 40 15.58 17.46 -24.27
CA TRP A 40 16.21 18.27 -23.22
C TRP A 40 15.25 19.29 -22.59
N LEU A 41 14.22 19.71 -23.32
CA LEU A 41 13.16 20.59 -22.83
C LEU A 41 12.36 19.92 -21.69
N ALA A 42 12.11 18.60 -21.77
CA ALA A 42 11.43 17.85 -20.72
C ALA A 42 12.25 17.84 -19.42
N TYR A 43 13.56 17.68 -19.50
CA TYR A 43 14.44 17.74 -18.31
C TYR A 43 14.47 19.13 -17.67
N GLY A 44 14.42 20.18 -18.50
CA GLY A 44 14.35 21.57 -18.00
C GLY A 44 13.04 21.86 -17.27
N VAL A 45 11.90 21.50 -17.89
CA VAL A 45 10.57 21.61 -17.26
C VAL A 45 10.50 20.81 -15.98
N PHE A 46 11.08 19.61 -16.00
CA PHE A 46 11.18 18.74 -14.85
C PHE A 46 12.01 19.34 -13.71
N ALA A 47 13.19 19.88 -14.00
CA ALA A 47 14.05 20.53 -13.00
C ALA A 47 13.33 21.73 -12.35
N VAL A 48 12.62 22.53 -13.14
CA VAL A 48 11.81 23.66 -12.64
C VAL A 48 10.66 23.15 -11.77
N ALA A 49 9.95 22.13 -12.21
CA ALA A 49 8.86 21.54 -11.43
C ALA A 49 9.37 20.94 -10.09
N ALA A 50 10.51 20.24 -10.11
CA ALA A 50 11.15 19.71 -8.91
C ALA A 50 11.59 20.85 -7.96
N MET A 51 12.16 21.92 -8.49
CA MET A 51 12.56 23.10 -7.69
C MET A 51 11.33 23.78 -7.05
N LEU A 52 10.26 24.00 -7.81
CA LEU A 52 9.01 24.56 -7.28
C LEU A 52 8.41 23.66 -6.20
N LEU A 53 8.50 22.36 -6.39
CA LEU A 53 8.08 21.37 -5.42
C LEU A 53 8.86 21.47 -4.11
N VAL A 54 10.19 21.55 -4.20
CA VAL A 54 11.05 21.70 -3.03
C VAL A 54 10.75 23.02 -2.30
N LEU A 55 10.59 24.11 -3.03
CA LEU A 55 10.24 25.41 -2.47
C LEU A 55 8.86 25.38 -1.78
N TYR A 56 7.86 24.82 -2.44
CA TYR A 56 6.53 24.67 -1.85
C TYR A 56 6.55 23.72 -0.65
N GLY A 57 7.24 22.59 -0.77
CA GLY A 57 7.44 21.64 0.33
C GLY A 57 8.11 22.32 1.54
N SER A 58 9.14 23.10 1.31
CA SER A 58 9.83 23.85 2.36
C SER A 58 8.91 24.87 3.04
N THR A 59 8.07 25.60 2.28
CA THR A 59 7.09 26.51 2.87
C THR A 59 6.03 25.77 3.69
N CYS A 60 5.56 24.61 3.24
CA CYS A 60 4.65 23.76 3.99
C CYS A 60 5.28 23.26 5.29
N VAL A 61 6.57 22.86 5.26
CA VAL A 61 7.33 22.47 6.45
C VAL A 61 7.37 23.60 7.46
N LEU A 62 7.79 24.78 7.02
CA LEU A 62 7.88 25.96 7.87
C LEU A 62 6.52 26.40 8.47
N GLN A 63 5.43 26.13 7.76
CA GLN A 63 4.07 26.41 8.21
C GLN A 63 3.42 25.26 9.00
N GLY A 64 4.09 24.13 9.19
CA GLY A 64 3.54 22.95 9.86
C GLY A 64 2.39 22.26 9.09
N LYS A 65 2.23 22.51 7.80
CA LYS A 65 1.16 21.96 6.95
C LYS A 65 1.50 20.55 6.44
N VAL A 66 1.77 19.62 7.35
CA VAL A 66 2.15 18.23 7.02
C VAL A 66 1.05 17.50 6.24
N GLY A 67 -0.22 17.76 6.54
CA GLY A 67 -1.34 17.16 5.82
C GLY A 67 -1.38 17.52 4.34
N THR A 68 -1.02 18.75 3.97
CA THR A 68 -0.94 19.18 2.56
C THR A 68 0.19 18.47 1.82
N LEU A 69 1.34 18.30 2.50
CA LEU A 69 2.46 17.53 1.94
C LEU A 69 2.07 16.07 1.69
N LEU A 70 1.35 15.46 2.63
CA LEU A 70 0.84 14.09 2.46
C LEU A 70 -0.05 13.97 1.23
N LEU A 71 -1.01 14.90 1.03
CA LEU A 71 -1.89 14.90 -0.14
C LEU A 71 -1.11 15.03 -1.44
N PHE A 72 -0.08 15.86 -1.44
CA PHE A 72 0.80 16.01 -2.58
C PHE A 72 1.58 14.73 -2.90
N TRP A 73 2.13 14.07 -1.88
CA TRP A 73 2.79 12.78 -2.05
C TRP A 73 1.83 11.74 -2.64
N VAL A 74 0.60 11.62 -2.12
CA VAL A 74 -0.43 10.69 -2.62
C VAL A 74 -0.68 10.87 -4.12
N LEU A 75 -0.72 12.12 -4.60
CA LEU A 75 -0.97 12.42 -6.01
C LEU A 75 0.19 11.98 -6.92
N ILE A 76 1.44 12.21 -6.49
CA ILE A 76 2.61 12.05 -7.37
C ILE A 76 3.29 10.70 -7.20
N SER A 77 3.18 10.06 -6.03
CA SER A 77 3.88 8.81 -5.72
C SER A 77 3.75 7.74 -6.83
N PRO A 78 2.59 7.48 -7.46
CA PRO A 78 2.51 6.47 -8.50
C PRO A 78 3.41 6.71 -9.71
N LEU A 79 3.71 7.96 -10.01
CA LEU A 79 4.53 8.36 -11.14
C LEU A 79 5.93 8.82 -10.73
N GLY A 80 6.14 9.03 -9.43
CA GLY A 80 7.35 9.62 -8.88
C GLY A 80 8.60 8.79 -9.16
N TYR A 81 8.48 7.47 -9.09
CA TYR A 81 9.59 6.56 -9.38
C TYR A 81 10.03 6.67 -10.84
N TYR A 82 9.09 6.74 -11.77
CA TYR A 82 9.37 6.80 -13.20
C TYR A 82 10.03 8.13 -13.61
N PHE A 83 9.51 9.25 -13.12
CA PHE A 83 9.96 10.58 -13.56
C PHE A 83 11.08 11.18 -12.69
N LEU A 84 11.13 10.82 -11.40
CA LEU A 84 11.95 11.48 -10.39
C LEU A 84 12.95 10.50 -9.75
N SER A 85 13.58 9.65 -10.55
CA SER A 85 14.58 8.70 -10.07
C SER A 85 15.95 8.96 -10.69
N PHE A 86 17.01 8.97 -9.88
CA PHE A 86 18.39 9.18 -10.33
C PHE A 86 19.37 8.29 -9.56
N PRO A 87 20.37 7.66 -10.21
CA PRO A 87 20.47 7.45 -11.67
C PRO A 87 19.32 6.57 -12.16
N ARG A 88 18.92 6.72 -13.43
CA ARG A 88 17.69 6.08 -13.97
C ARG A 88 17.75 4.55 -13.97
N GLU A 89 18.91 3.97 -14.26
CA GLU A 89 19.07 2.52 -14.33
C GLU A 89 19.06 1.84 -12.95
N ARG A 90 19.56 2.51 -11.92
CA ARG A 90 19.65 2.02 -10.54
C ARG A 90 19.42 3.19 -9.58
N PRO A 91 18.19 3.67 -9.43
CA PRO A 91 17.93 4.90 -8.72
C PRO A 91 18.32 4.79 -7.24
N PHE A 92 19.21 5.68 -6.83
CA PHE A 92 19.50 5.92 -5.41
C PHE A 92 18.57 7.00 -4.86
N TRP A 93 18.36 8.07 -5.61
CA TRP A 93 17.38 9.10 -5.28
C TRP A 93 16.08 8.82 -6.00
N THR A 94 15.00 8.69 -5.23
CA THR A 94 13.63 8.57 -5.74
C THR A 94 12.77 9.65 -5.12
N PHE A 95 11.69 9.99 -5.80
CA PHE A 95 10.71 10.95 -5.29
C PHE A 95 10.24 10.55 -3.88
N ASP A 96 9.87 9.28 -3.68
CA ASP A 96 9.37 8.80 -2.41
C ASP A 96 10.39 8.97 -1.28
N ARG A 97 11.67 8.65 -1.52
CA ARG A 97 12.73 8.83 -0.53
C ARG A 97 12.86 10.28 -0.11
N GLY A 98 13.02 11.18 -1.09
CA GLY A 98 13.18 12.60 -0.81
C GLY A 98 11.95 13.19 -0.10
N PHE A 99 10.77 12.82 -0.57
CA PHE A 99 9.53 13.41 -0.07
C PHE A 99 9.13 12.90 1.31
N ILE A 100 9.30 11.59 1.58
CA ILE A 100 8.98 11.01 2.89
C ILE A 100 9.99 11.47 3.95
N LEU A 101 11.27 11.64 3.59
CA LEU A 101 12.24 12.27 4.49
C LEU A 101 11.83 13.71 4.81
N LEU A 102 11.37 14.47 3.81
CA LEU A 102 10.83 15.82 4.03
C LEU A 102 9.61 15.80 4.95
N LEU A 103 8.68 14.85 4.77
CA LEU A 103 7.54 14.66 5.66
C LEU A 103 7.98 14.34 7.09
N GLY A 104 8.99 13.47 7.26
CA GLY A 104 9.56 13.15 8.56
C GLY A 104 10.18 14.37 9.24
N VAL A 105 10.95 15.16 8.50
CA VAL A 105 11.52 16.43 9.00
C VAL A 105 10.39 17.38 9.38
N ALA A 106 9.38 17.56 8.51
CA ALA A 106 8.22 18.40 8.80
C ALA A 106 7.50 17.98 10.09
N ALA A 107 7.38 16.66 10.31
CA ALA A 107 6.75 16.11 11.50
C ALA A 107 7.55 16.40 12.78
N CYS A 108 8.88 16.50 12.72
CA CYS A 108 9.71 16.87 13.85
C CYS A 108 9.51 18.35 14.28
N PHE A 109 9.20 19.24 13.33
CA PHE A 109 9.01 20.66 13.60
C PHE A 109 7.53 21.08 13.74
N ALA A 110 6.62 20.25 13.28
CA ALA A 110 5.21 20.51 13.43
C ALA A 110 4.83 20.46 14.92
N PRO A 111 4.00 21.41 15.41
CA PRO A 111 3.43 21.27 16.73
C PRO A 111 2.65 19.94 16.75
N GLY A 112 3.12 19.00 17.57
CA GLY A 112 2.48 17.70 17.71
C GLY A 112 1.00 17.89 18.02
N ASP A 113 0.14 17.05 17.50
CA ASP A 113 -1.26 16.99 17.88
C ASP A 113 -1.32 16.49 19.34
N THR A 114 -1.20 17.44 20.28
CA THR A 114 -1.15 17.16 21.72
C THR A 114 -2.43 16.53 22.25
N SER A 115 -3.50 16.56 21.44
CA SER A 115 -4.79 15.95 21.78
C SER A 115 -4.73 14.42 21.79
N LEU A 116 -3.77 13.81 21.07
CA LEU A 116 -3.63 12.36 20.97
C LEU A 116 -2.35 11.87 21.65
N ARG A 117 -2.45 11.48 22.93
CA ARG A 117 -1.42 10.60 23.51
C ARG A 117 -1.43 9.28 22.75
N MET A 118 -0.32 8.98 22.09
CA MET A 118 -0.15 7.70 21.40
C MET A 118 -0.38 6.55 22.41
N PRO A 119 -1.36 5.66 22.18
CA PRO A 119 -1.63 4.57 23.11
C PRO A 119 -0.40 3.70 23.32
N ASP A 120 -0.26 3.16 24.53
CA ASP A 120 0.92 2.39 24.91
C ASP A 120 1.24 1.22 23.96
N LEU A 121 0.22 0.51 23.48
CA LEU A 121 0.43 -0.59 22.53
C LEU A 121 1.01 -0.13 21.19
N LEU A 122 0.55 1.00 20.66
CA LEU A 122 1.09 1.52 19.40
C LEU A 122 2.51 2.06 19.59
N ARG A 123 2.79 2.72 20.72
CA ARG A 123 4.14 3.15 21.07
C ARG A 123 5.08 1.96 21.23
N ARG A 124 4.64 0.88 21.88
CA ARG A 124 5.39 -0.38 21.99
C ARG A 124 5.62 -1.02 20.61
N ALA A 125 4.60 -1.02 19.74
CA ALA A 125 4.76 -1.50 18.36
C ALA A 125 5.84 -0.71 17.61
N GLY A 126 5.86 0.62 17.74
CA GLY A 126 6.89 1.48 17.17
C GLY A 126 8.30 1.19 17.72
N MET A 127 8.43 1.00 19.05
CA MET A 127 9.73 0.64 19.66
C MET A 127 10.23 -0.72 19.18
N VAL A 128 9.34 -1.71 19.10
CA VAL A 128 9.70 -3.05 18.60
C VAL A 128 10.02 -3.01 17.10
N TRP A 129 9.32 -2.17 16.34
CA TRP A 129 9.66 -1.93 14.93
C TRP A 129 11.04 -1.29 14.77
N SER A 130 11.40 -0.34 15.64
CA SER A 130 12.75 0.25 15.64
C SER A 130 13.83 -0.79 15.96
N LEU A 131 13.53 -1.75 16.84
CA LEU A 131 14.42 -2.89 17.11
C LEU A 131 14.57 -3.79 15.88
N PHE A 132 13.46 -4.04 15.14
CA PHE A 132 13.52 -4.74 13.86
C PHE A 132 14.40 -3.99 12.83
N LEU A 133 14.22 -2.68 12.70
CA LEU A 133 15.04 -1.86 11.80
C LEU A 133 16.52 -1.93 12.17
N PHE A 134 16.84 -1.90 13.45
CA PHE A 134 18.21 -2.04 13.91
C PHE A 134 18.79 -3.43 13.59
N ALA A 135 18.08 -4.51 13.92
CA ALA A 135 18.51 -5.87 13.66
C ALA A 135 18.67 -6.16 12.16
N SER A 136 17.70 -5.71 11.34
CA SER A 136 17.79 -5.84 9.87
C SER A 136 18.91 -4.98 9.28
N GLY A 137 19.18 -3.81 9.85
CA GLY A 137 20.36 -3.00 9.52
C GLY A 137 21.68 -3.71 9.82
N LEU A 138 21.78 -4.39 10.99
CA LEU A 138 22.93 -5.20 11.33
C LEU A 138 23.12 -6.39 10.36
N SER A 139 22.03 -7.00 9.89
CA SER A 139 22.11 -8.10 8.91
C SER A 139 22.79 -7.69 7.60
N LEU A 140 22.74 -6.39 7.21
CA LEU A 140 23.43 -5.87 6.04
C LEU A 140 24.95 -6.05 6.11
N MET A 141 25.53 -6.13 7.32
CA MET A 141 26.96 -6.39 7.50
C MET A 141 27.40 -7.79 7.04
N LYS A 142 26.44 -8.69 6.80
CA LYS A 142 26.69 -10.04 6.25
C LYS A 142 26.84 -10.02 4.72
N ILE A 143 26.49 -8.91 4.06
CA ILE A 143 26.48 -8.80 2.60
C ILE A 143 27.83 -8.28 2.13
N SER A 144 28.33 -8.85 1.01
CA SER A 144 29.55 -8.37 0.37
C SER A 144 29.39 -6.91 -0.08
N ALA A 145 30.45 -6.12 0.09
CA ALA A 145 30.48 -4.74 -0.38
C ALA A 145 30.17 -4.62 -1.88
N GLY A 146 29.57 -3.50 -2.28
CA GLY A 146 29.22 -3.23 -3.68
C GLY A 146 27.72 -3.31 -3.96
N LEU A 147 27.35 -3.80 -5.15
CA LEU A 147 25.95 -3.83 -5.62
C LEU A 147 25.01 -4.66 -4.73
N PRO A 148 25.40 -5.83 -4.19
CA PRO A 148 24.53 -6.58 -3.30
C PRO A 148 24.18 -5.80 -2.02
N LEU A 149 25.17 -5.17 -1.39
CA LEU A 149 24.95 -4.33 -0.20
C LEU A 149 24.02 -3.15 -0.53
N LEU A 150 24.24 -2.48 -1.65
CA LEU A 150 23.39 -1.36 -2.07
C LEU A 150 21.95 -1.81 -2.29
N SER A 151 21.73 -3.00 -2.84
CA SER A 151 20.40 -3.60 -3.00
C SER A 151 19.73 -3.87 -1.65
N GLY A 152 20.46 -4.45 -0.69
CA GLY A 152 19.98 -4.65 0.68
C GLY A 152 19.63 -3.34 1.38
N VAL A 153 20.49 -2.32 1.26
CA VAL A 153 20.20 -0.98 1.81
C VAL A 153 18.92 -0.37 1.20
N ARG A 154 18.69 -0.56 -0.10
CA ARG A 154 17.46 -0.10 -0.75
C ARG A 154 16.22 -0.77 -0.16
N VAL A 155 16.25 -2.09 -0.02
CA VAL A 155 15.12 -2.82 0.60
C VAL A 155 14.92 -2.38 2.05
N TRP A 156 15.99 -2.15 2.79
CA TRP A 156 15.91 -1.66 4.17
C TRP A 156 15.25 -0.27 4.25
N LEU A 157 15.68 0.65 3.37
CA LEU A 157 15.09 2.00 3.29
C LEU A 157 13.64 1.95 2.81
N ASP A 158 13.43 1.45 1.59
CA ASP A 158 12.13 1.55 0.89
C ASP A 158 11.09 0.57 1.46
N GLY A 159 11.53 -0.62 1.85
CA GLY A 159 10.62 -1.65 2.37
C GLY A 159 10.21 -1.43 3.82
N PHE A 160 11.07 -0.82 4.65
CA PHE A 160 10.83 -0.80 6.09
C PHE A 160 10.94 0.57 6.73
N LEU A 161 12.02 1.31 6.51
CA LEU A 161 12.26 2.59 7.18
C LEU A 161 11.30 3.68 6.71
N LEU A 162 11.22 3.93 5.41
CA LEU A 162 10.38 4.99 4.87
C LEU A 162 8.88 4.75 5.11
N PRO A 163 8.33 3.53 4.94
CA PRO A 163 6.95 3.27 5.31
C PRO A 163 6.66 3.53 6.80
N ALA A 164 7.58 3.15 7.69
CA ALA A 164 7.43 3.43 9.12
C ALA A 164 7.49 4.93 9.42
N LEU A 165 8.40 5.67 8.78
CA LEU A 165 8.51 7.13 8.91
C LEU A 165 7.27 7.84 8.40
N LEU A 166 6.70 7.40 7.28
CA LEU A 166 5.43 7.90 6.74
C LEU A 166 4.29 7.67 7.73
N ALA A 167 4.14 6.45 8.25
CA ALA A 167 3.10 6.13 9.22
C ALA A 167 3.26 6.96 10.52
N TRP A 168 4.49 7.08 11.03
CA TRP A 168 4.78 7.92 12.19
C TRP A 168 4.41 9.39 11.95
N SER A 169 4.76 9.95 10.79
CA SER A 169 4.43 11.34 10.43
C SER A 169 2.92 11.56 10.38
N ILE A 170 2.16 10.62 9.82
CA ILE A 170 0.69 10.70 9.78
C ILE A 170 0.09 10.66 11.18
N ILE A 171 0.51 9.70 12.00
CA ILE A 171 -0.03 9.52 13.33
C ILE A 171 0.29 10.72 14.23
N SER A 172 1.50 11.27 14.13
CA SER A 172 1.96 12.35 15.00
C SER A 172 1.41 13.72 14.62
N CYS A 173 1.28 14.06 13.33
CA CYS A 173 1.16 15.45 12.90
C CYS A 173 0.02 15.71 11.91
N VAL A 174 -0.59 14.67 11.29
CA VAL A 174 -1.65 14.89 10.31
C VAL A 174 -3.03 14.90 10.97
N ARG A 175 -3.79 15.97 10.79
CA ARG A 175 -5.21 16.04 11.16
C ARG A 175 -6.05 15.33 10.10
N VAL A 176 -6.13 14.00 10.21
CA VAL A 176 -6.70 13.13 9.19
C VAL A 176 -8.13 13.53 8.82
N ARG A 177 -8.99 13.89 9.79
CA ARG A 177 -10.40 14.26 9.53
C ARG A 177 -10.53 15.46 8.60
N GLU A 178 -9.67 16.46 8.75
CA GLU A 178 -9.68 17.64 7.87
C GLU A 178 -9.27 17.29 6.44
N GLN A 179 -8.44 16.26 6.27
CA GLN A 179 -7.88 15.84 4.98
C GLN A 179 -8.68 14.73 4.29
N LEU A 180 -9.63 14.08 4.97
CA LEU A 180 -10.32 12.89 4.43
C LEU A 180 -10.97 13.13 3.07
N ARG A 181 -11.61 14.31 2.86
CA ARG A 181 -12.29 14.60 1.61
C ARG A 181 -11.30 14.80 0.46
N ALA A 182 -10.20 15.51 0.71
CA ALA A 182 -9.15 15.69 -0.29
C ALA A 182 -8.44 14.36 -0.58
N LEU A 183 -8.11 13.61 0.45
CA LEU A 183 -7.52 12.28 0.34
C LEU A 183 -8.42 11.32 -0.47
N HIS A 184 -9.73 11.31 -0.20
CA HIS A 184 -10.70 10.53 -0.95
C HIS A 184 -10.68 10.89 -2.45
N LEU A 185 -10.73 12.18 -2.77
CA LEU A 185 -10.69 12.65 -4.16
C LEU A 185 -9.40 12.21 -4.85
N LEU A 186 -8.25 12.44 -4.21
CA LEU A 186 -6.95 12.10 -4.78
C LEU A 186 -6.78 10.59 -4.97
N ILE A 187 -7.21 9.77 -4.04
CA ILE A 187 -7.15 8.31 -4.20
C ILE A 187 -8.05 7.84 -5.34
N CYS A 188 -9.25 8.41 -5.50
CA CYS A 188 -10.07 8.11 -6.67
C CYS A 188 -9.34 8.44 -7.98
N LEU A 189 -8.71 9.61 -8.07
CA LEU A 189 -7.95 10.00 -9.26
C LEU A 189 -6.75 9.08 -9.50
N VAL A 190 -6.01 8.73 -8.45
CA VAL A 190 -4.86 7.81 -8.53
C VAL A 190 -5.29 6.46 -9.08
N VAL A 191 -6.31 5.82 -8.50
CA VAL A 191 -6.73 4.49 -8.95
C VAL A 191 -7.32 4.49 -10.36
N ILE A 192 -8.00 5.58 -10.76
CA ILE A 192 -8.50 5.74 -12.13
C ILE A 192 -7.31 5.86 -13.10
N GLY A 193 -6.31 6.64 -12.75
CA GLY A 193 -5.07 6.76 -13.53
C GLY A 193 -4.33 5.42 -13.66
N LEU A 194 -4.19 4.69 -12.54
CA LEU A 194 -3.59 3.35 -12.54
C LEU A 194 -4.37 2.37 -13.41
N ALA A 195 -5.70 2.39 -13.35
CA ALA A 195 -6.54 1.55 -14.20
C ALA A 195 -6.40 1.91 -15.68
N ALA A 196 -6.31 3.19 -16.02
CA ALA A 196 -6.11 3.64 -17.39
C ALA A 196 -4.75 3.18 -17.95
N ILE A 197 -3.67 3.32 -17.16
CA ILE A 197 -2.33 2.82 -17.53
C ILE A 197 -2.38 1.31 -17.72
N GLY A 198 -2.93 0.58 -16.75
CA GLY A 198 -3.01 -0.88 -16.81
C GLY A 198 -3.86 -1.38 -17.99
N LEU A 199 -4.95 -0.72 -18.34
CA LEU A 199 -5.74 -1.04 -19.53
C LEU A 199 -4.96 -0.78 -20.81
N ALA A 200 -4.23 0.33 -20.88
CA ALA A 200 -3.40 0.64 -22.03
C ALA A 200 -2.29 -0.40 -22.23
N GLU A 201 -1.62 -0.84 -21.15
CA GLU A 201 -0.63 -1.94 -21.19
C GLU A 201 -1.28 -3.27 -21.62
N ALA A 202 -2.44 -3.62 -21.08
CA ALA A 202 -3.15 -4.84 -21.44
C ALA A 202 -3.59 -4.86 -22.91
N ILE A 203 -4.01 -3.72 -23.47
CA ILE A 203 -4.45 -3.59 -24.87
C ILE A 203 -3.25 -3.58 -25.82
N THR A 204 -2.18 -2.84 -25.47
CA THR A 204 -1.01 -2.70 -26.35
C THR A 204 -0.04 -3.88 -26.26
N GLY A 205 -0.11 -4.69 -25.20
CA GLY A 205 0.88 -5.73 -24.90
C GLY A 205 2.26 -5.17 -24.54
N GLN A 206 2.36 -3.88 -24.22
CA GLN A 206 3.62 -3.19 -23.94
C GLN A 206 3.58 -2.59 -22.52
N ASP A 207 4.71 -2.62 -21.86
CA ASP A 207 4.92 -1.90 -20.60
C ASP A 207 5.11 -0.42 -20.92
N ILE A 208 4.07 0.40 -20.68
CA ILE A 208 4.06 1.81 -21.08
C ILE A 208 4.96 2.66 -20.18
N LEU A 209 5.01 2.30 -18.89
CA LEU A 209 5.82 2.99 -17.90
C LEU A 209 6.94 2.06 -17.38
N ALA A 210 7.63 1.39 -18.32
CA ALA A 210 8.69 0.44 -17.98
C ALA A 210 9.72 1.04 -17.03
N ILE A 211 9.81 0.45 -15.84
CA ILE A 211 10.88 0.76 -14.90
C ILE A 211 12.11 -0.05 -15.32
N PRO A 212 13.31 0.55 -15.37
CA PRO A 212 14.52 -0.18 -15.70
C PRO A 212 14.69 -1.42 -14.80
N GLY A 213 14.78 -2.60 -15.45
CA GLY A 213 14.88 -3.89 -14.75
C GLY A 213 13.54 -4.58 -14.48
N SER A 214 12.40 -3.96 -14.79
CA SER A 214 11.13 -4.69 -14.86
C SER A 214 11.11 -5.58 -16.10
N GLY A 215 10.67 -6.84 -15.92
CA GLY A 215 10.47 -7.77 -17.03
C GLY A 215 9.01 -7.79 -17.46
N LEU A 216 8.76 -8.04 -18.75
CA LEU A 216 7.43 -8.38 -19.22
C LEU A 216 7.10 -9.82 -18.79
N TYR A 217 6.01 -9.98 -18.07
CA TYR A 217 5.51 -11.27 -17.65
C TYR A 217 4.19 -11.56 -18.35
N PHE A 218 4.08 -12.75 -18.95
CA PHE A 218 2.87 -13.22 -19.60
C PHE A 218 2.24 -14.35 -18.79
N ALA A 219 0.92 -14.46 -18.87
CA ALA A 219 0.15 -15.57 -18.33
C ALA A 219 -0.62 -16.23 -19.47
N GLY A 220 -0.66 -17.55 -19.50
CA GLY A 220 -1.29 -18.34 -20.54
C GLY A 220 -0.28 -19.21 -21.28
N LEU A 221 -0.79 -20.23 -21.94
CA LEU A 221 -0.02 -21.19 -22.74
C LEU A 221 -0.26 -20.93 -24.24
N GLY A 222 0.78 -21.10 -25.05
CA GLY A 222 0.67 -20.98 -26.51
C GLY A 222 0.28 -19.57 -26.99
N GLU A 223 -0.71 -19.48 -27.87
CA GLU A 223 -1.13 -18.23 -28.52
C GLU A 223 -2.00 -17.32 -27.61
N THR A 224 -2.50 -17.83 -26.49
CA THR A 224 -3.40 -17.09 -25.58
C THR A 224 -2.66 -16.39 -24.44
N GLN A 225 -1.44 -15.92 -24.68
CA GLN A 225 -0.66 -15.22 -23.65
C GLN A 225 -1.24 -13.83 -23.36
N LEU A 226 -1.54 -13.59 -22.09
CA LEU A 226 -1.97 -12.28 -21.60
C LEU A 226 -0.84 -11.60 -20.83
N LEU A 227 -0.57 -10.34 -21.15
CA LEU A 227 0.38 -9.53 -20.41
C LEU A 227 -0.08 -9.37 -18.97
N ARG A 228 0.82 -9.67 -18.03
CA ARG A 228 0.61 -9.36 -16.61
C ARG A 228 1.05 -7.92 -16.36
N VAL A 229 0.07 -7.07 -16.20
CA VAL A 229 0.23 -5.62 -16.09
C VAL A 229 1.07 -5.25 -14.87
N ASN A 230 2.07 -4.40 -15.07
CA ASN A 230 2.94 -3.85 -14.01
C ASN A 230 2.52 -2.44 -13.60
N GLY A 231 1.93 -1.68 -14.52
CA GLY A 231 1.68 -0.26 -14.33
C GLY A 231 2.98 0.51 -14.00
N PRO A 232 2.91 1.58 -13.24
CA PRO A 232 4.06 2.40 -12.88
C PRO A 232 4.89 1.83 -11.71
N TYR A 233 4.73 0.56 -11.36
CA TYR A 233 5.40 -0.06 -10.21
C TYR A 233 6.46 -1.07 -10.63
N SER A 234 7.31 -1.43 -9.67
CA SER A 234 8.45 -2.33 -9.91
C SER A 234 8.04 -3.78 -10.22
N SER A 235 6.81 -4.15 -9.94
CA SER A 235 6.29 -5.49 -10.22
C SER A 235 4.76 -5.50 -10.37
N ASN A 236 4.30 -6.46 -11.17
CA ASN A 236 2.87 -6.75 -11.30
C ASN A 236 2.22 -7.10 -9.95
N ASN A 237 2.99 -7.68 -9.03
CA ASN A 237 2.55 -8.02 -7.69
C ASN A 237 2.21 -6.78 -6.87
N SER A 238 3.11 -5.79 -6.87
CA SER A 238 2.89 -4.49 -6.23
C SER A 238 1.66 -3.80 -6.81
N PHE A 239 1.55 -3.75 -8.14
CA PHE A 239 0.43 -3.12 -8.82
C PHE A 239 -0.92 -3.67 -8.35
N GLY A 240 -1.08 -5.01 -8.38
CA GLY A 240 -2.32 -5.65 -7.95
C GLY A 240 -2.63 -5.49 -6.46
N LEU A 241 -1.61 -5.61 -5.60
CA LEU A 241 -1.80 -5.49 -4.16
C LEU A 241 -2.08 -4.05 -3.72
N ILE A 242 -1.47 -3.06 -4.36
CA ILE A 242 -1.81 -1.65 -4.14
C ILE A 242 -3.26 -1.40 -4.56
N GLY A 243 -3.70 -1.92 -5.71
CA GLY A 243 -5.09 -1.88 -6.12
C GLY A 243 -6.03 -2.43 -5.05
N LEU A 244 -5.71 -3.59 -4.47
CA LEU A 244 -6.52 -4.24 -3.43
C LEU A 244 -6.55 -3.43 -2.11
N VAL A 245 -5.40 -2.90 -1.68
CA VAL A 245 -5.31 -2.04 -0.49
C VAL A 245 -6.15 -0.78 -0.69
N LEU A 246 -6.03 -0.12 -1.85
CA LEU A 246 -6.80 1.09 -2.16
C LEU A 246 -8.29 0.81 -2.37
N PHE A 247 -8.66 -0.35 -2.91
CA PHE A 247 -10.04 -0.82 -2.95
C PHE A 247 -10.66 -0.88 -1.55
N CYS A 248 -10.01 -1.57 -0.61
CA CYS A 248 -10.46 -1.65 0.78
C CYS A 248 -10.53 -0.27 1.44
N PHE A 249 -9.56 0.58 1.16
CA PHE A 249 -9.48 1.93 1.72
C PHE A 249 -10.57 2.86 1.16
N LEU A 250 -10.90 2.79 -0.12
CA LEU A 250 -12.04 3.53 -0.69
C LEU A 250 -13.36 3.08 -0.08
N LEU A 251 -13.55 1.78 0.16
CA LEU A 251 -14.74 1.28 0.87
C LEU A 251 -14.83 1.82 2.30
N PHE A 252 -13.70 1.98 2.99
CA PHE A 252 -13.64 2.66 4.29
C PHE A 252 -14.05 4.14 4.16
N LEU A 253 -13.41 4.89 3.26
CA LEU A 253 -13.67 6.31 3.07
C LEU A 253 -15.14 6.59 2.76
N ARG A 254 -15.84 5.70 2.06
CA ARG A 254 -17.29 5.80 1.83
C ARG A 254 -18.12 5.72 3.10
N ARG A 255 -17.61 5.04 4.14
CA ARG A 255 -18.31 4.85 5.41
C ARG A 255 -18.05 5.95 6.43
N THR A 256 -17.11 6.85 6.17
CA THR A 256 -16.75 7.95 7.07
C THR A 256 -17.70 9.14 7.01
N GLU A 257 -18.94 8.95 6.54
CA GLU A 257 -20.05 9.94 6.54
C GLU A 257 -19.73 11.30 5.88
N MET A 258 -18.77 11.34 4.98
CA MET A 258 -18.56 12.54 4.17
C MET A 258 -19.80 12.81 3.33
N ALA A 259 -20.41 13.97 3.50
CA ALA A 259 -21.48 14.44 2.61
C ALA A 259 -20.89 14.72 1.23
N LEU A 260 -20.84 13.69 0.38
CA LEU A 260 -20.30 13.81 -0.96
C LEU A 260 -21.36 14.39 -1.92
N PRO A 261 -21.04 15.44 -2.69
CA PRO A 261 -21.90 15.91 -3.76
C PRO A 261 -22.10 14.80 -4.82
N PRO A 262 -23.17 14.88 -5.66
CA PRO A 262 -23.51 13.81 -6.60
C PRO A 262 -22.35 13.37 -7.49
N TRP A 263 -21.59 14.31 -8.04
CA TRP A 263 -20.45 14.01 -8.91
C TRP A 263 -19.32 13.25 -8.18
N GLN A 264 -19.05 13.57 -6.90
CA GLN A 264 -18.06 12.84 -6.11
C GLN A 264 -18.54 11.42 -5.76
N ARG A 265 -19.86 11.21 -5.66
CA ARG A 265 -20.42 9.85 -5.49
C ARG A 265 -20.20 8.98 -6.74
N VAL A 266 -20.40 9.56 -7.91
CA VAL A 266 -20.06 8.87 -9.17
C VAL A 266 -18.57 8.57 -9.25
N LEU A 267 -17.72 9.58 -9.02
CA LEU A 267 -16.27 9.43 -9.01
C LEU A 267 -15.80 8.35 -8.01
N HIS A 268 -16.42 8.28 -6.83
CA HIS A 268 -16.13 7.24 -5.86
C HIS A 268 -16.38 5.84 -6.42
N TRP A 269 -17.54 5.58 -7.05
CA TRP A 269 -17.84 4.25 -7.58
C TRP A 269 -16.96 3.90 -8.79
N VAL A 270 -16.63 4.88 -9.63
CA VAL A 270 -15.63 4.70 -10.69
C VAL A 270 -14.28 4.36 -10.06
N GLY A 271 -13.86 5.07 -9.02
CA GLY A 271 -12.63 4.77 -8.28
C GLY A 271 -12.61 3.37 -7.66
N VAL A 272 -13.71 2.95 -7.02
CA VAL A 272 -13.83 1.58 -6.46
C VAL A 272 -13.73 0.52 -7.56
N GLY A 273 -14.42 0.72 -8.68
CA GLY A 273 -14.34 -0.18 -9.85
C GLY A 273 -12.92 -0.22 -10.44
N SER A 274 -12.28 0.94 -10.57
CA SER A 274 -10.89 1.06 -11.04
C SER A 274 -9.90 0.35 -10.11
N ALA A 275 -10.03 0.53 -8.79
CA ALA A 275 -9.16 -0.14 -7.82
C ALA A 275 -9.32 -1.68 -7.85
N LEU A 276 -10.55 -2.16 -8.00
CA LEU A 276 -10.81 -3.58 -8.20
C LEU A 276 -10.20 -4.08 -9.51
N LEU A 277 -10.36 -3.35 -10.61
CA LEU A 277 -9.77 -3.68 -11.90
C LEU A 277 -8.24 -3.76 -11.82
N VAL A 278 -7.58 -2.74 -11.23
CA VAL A 278 -6.13 -2.73 -10.97
C VAL A 278 -5.71 -3.97 -10.17
N SER A 279 -6.50 -4.39 -9.18
CA SER A 279 -6.16 -5.57 -8.37
C SER A 279 -6.24 -6.88 -9.15
N LEU A 280 -7.13 -6.98 -10.14
CA LEU A 280 -7.37 -8.20 -10.91
C LEU A 280 -6.45 -8.36 -12.13
N MET A 281 -6.00 -7.24 -12.74
CA MET A 281 -5.17 -7.26 -13.96
C MET A 281 -3.90 -8.13 -13.89
N PRO A 282 -3.16 -8.22 -12.76
CA PRO A 282 -1.99 -9.08 -12.67
C PRO A 282 -2.30 -10.58 -12.59
N LEU A 283 -3.56 -10.98 -12.51
CA LEU A 283 -4.04 -12.37 -12.46
C LEU A 283 -3.44 -13.18 -11.30
N PHE A 284 -3.38 -12.59 -10.12
CA PHE A 284 -2.79 -13.19 -8.92
C PHE A 284 -3.77 -14.07 -8.16
N ARG A 285 -3.42 -15.33 -7.89
CA ARG A 285 -4.23 -16.27 -7.08
C ARG A 285 -4.49 -15.75 -5.66
N SER A 286 -3.48 -15.18 -5.02
CA SER A 286 -3.60 -14.64 -3.66
C SER A 286 -4.57 -13.47 -3.57
N ILE A 287 -4.72 -12.66 -4.61
CA ILE A 287 -5.70 -11.57 -4.66
C ILE A 287 -7.11 -12.14 -4.70
N PHE A 288 -7.38 -13.15 -5.54
CA PHE A 288 -8.70 -13.80 -5.60
C PHE A 288 -9.06 -14.43 -4.25
N LEU A 289 -8.11 -15.16 -3.63
CA LEU A 289 -8.30 -15.74 -2.30
C LEU A 289 -8.59 -14.66 -1.25
N THR A 290 -7.87 -13.56 -1.30
CA THR A 290 -8.05 -12.45 -0.36
C THR A 290 -9.38 -11.75 -0.56
N LEU A 291 -9.80 -11.50 -1.80
CA LEU A 291 -11.11 -10.94 -2.11
C LEU A 291 -12.24 -11.84 -1.61
N LEU A 292 -12.11 -13.15 -1.79
CA LEU A 292 -13.05 -14.14 -1.26
C LEU A 292 -13.13 -14.04 0.27
N LEU A 293 -11.99 -13.99 0.95
CA LEU A 293 -11.96 -13.90 2.41
C LEU A 293 -12.53 -12.56 2.90
N ILE A 294 -12.22 -11.44 2.24
CA ILE A 294 -12.82 -10.13 2.55
C ILE A 294 -14.33 -10.18 2.39
N ALA A 295 -14.84 -10.81 1.32
CA ALA A 295 -16.27 -10.97 1.10
C ALA A 295 -16.93 -11.81 2.21
N LEU A 296 -16.30 -12.90 2.63
CA LEU A 296 -16.77 -13.73 3.75
C LEU A 296 -16.77 -12.95 5.07
N LEU A 297 -15.70 -12.20 5.35
CA LEU A 297 -15.64 -11.33 6.54
C LEU A 297 -16.69 -10.22 6.47
N ASP A 298 -16.94 -9.62 5.30
CA ASP A 298 -17.97 -8.59 5.15
C ASP A 298 -19.38 -9.15 5.36
N ILE A 299 -19.62 -10.39 4.94
CA ILE A 299 -20.85 -11.14 5.25
C ILE A 299 -20.96 -11.36 6.77
N TRP A 300 -19.86 -11.79 7.42
CA TRP A 300 -19.81 -12.01 8.85
C TRP A 300 -20.10 -10.73 9.66
N PHE A 301 -19.50 -9.60 9.27
CA PHE A 301 -19.76 -8.32 9.92
C PHE A 301 -21.14 -7.72 9.63
N THR A 302 -21.91 -8.29 8.67
CA THR A 302 -23.21 -7.78 8.30
C THR A 302 -24.29 -8.37 9.19
N ARG A 303 -24.92 -7.54 10.05
CA ARG A 303 -26.01 -7.95 10.94
C ARG A 303 -27.38 -8.02 10.24
N ASN A 304 -27.61 -7.17 9.23
CA ASN A 304 -28.87 -7.14 8.50
C ASN A 304 -29.03 -8.37 7.61
N LEU A 305 -30.02 -9.23 7.92
CA LEU A 305 -30.25 -10.51 7.26
C LEU A 305 -30.45 -10.35 5.74
N ARG A 306 -31.24 -9.37 5.28
CA ARG A 306 -31.49 -9.14 3.84
C ARG A 306 -30.19 -8.77 3.10
N LYS A 307 -29.40 -7.86 3.67
CA LYS A 307 -28.08 -7.49 3.10
C LYS A 307 -27.12 -8.67 3.12
N ARG A 308 -27.18 -9.50 4.17
CA ARG A 308 -26.35 -10.70 4.30
C ARG A 308 -26.68 -11.73 3.23
N ILE A 309 -27.96 -12.04 3.03
CA ILE A 309 -28.44 -12.95 1.98
C ILE A 309 -28.01 -12.44 0.60
N PHE A 310 -28.25 -11.16 0.29
CA PHE A 310 -27.84 -10.57 -0.98
C PHE A 310 -26.34 -10.74 -1.24
N ARG A 311 -25.48 -10.49 -0.26
CA ARG A 311 -24.02 -10.67 -0.38
C ARG A 311 -23.61 -12.13 -0.58
N VAL A 312 -24.28 -13.07 0.13
CA VAL A 312 -24.05 -14.51 -0.07
C VAL A 312 -24.40 -14.90 -1.50
N VAL A 313 -25.55 -14.48 -2.00
CA VAL A 313 -25.98 -14.77 -3.38
C VAL A 313 -24.99 -14.17 -4.39
N THR A 314 -24.57 -12.91 -4.19
CA THR A 314 -23.58 -12.26 -5.07
C THR A 314 -22.25 -13.01 -5.05
N LEU A 315 -21.78 -13.44 -3.88
CA LEU A 315 -20.55 -14.22 -3.76
C LEU A 315 -20.66 -15.56 -4.46
N MET A 316 -21.77 -16.28 -4.26
CA MET A 316 -22.01 -17.55 -4.95
C MET A 316 -22.03 -17.39 -6.47
N LEU A 317 -22.67 -16.32 -6.97
CA LEU A 317 -22.65 -16.01 -8.41
C LEU A 317 -21.24 -15.75 -8.93
N LEU A 318 -20.42 -14.97 -8.21
CA LEU A 318 -19.03 -14.71 -8.58
C LEU A 318 -18.19 -15.99 -8.57
N VAL A 319 -18.40 -16.88 -7.60
CA VAL A 319 -17.75 -18.19 -7.58
C VAL A 319 -18.15 -19.05 -8.77
N VAL A 320 -19.42 -19.07 -9.12
CA VAL A 320 -19.90 -19.79 -10.31
C VAL A 320 -19.27 -19.23 -11.59
N ILE A 321 -19.23 -17.90 -11.76
CA ILE A 321 -18.58 -17.25 -12.91
C ILE A 321 -17.10 -17.62 -12.96
N PHE A 322 -16.41 -17.63 -11.83
CA PHE A 322 -15.00 -18.02 -11.75
C PHE A 322 -14.80 -19.49 -12.17
N LEU A 323 -15.65 -20.40 -11.69
CA LEU A 323 -15.59 -21.81 -12.05
C LEU A 323 -15.90 -22.05 -13.54
N MET A 324 -16.78 -21.23 -14.12
CA MET A 324 -17.05 -21.25 -15.56
C MET A 324 -15.92 -20.68 -16.41
N GLY A 325 -14.94 -20.01 -15.80
CA GLY A 325 -13.75 -19.48 -16.48
C GLY A 325 -12.96 -20.56 -17.22
N ASN A 326 -13.00 -21.83 -16.74
CA ASN A 326 -12.41 -22.96 -17.44
C ASN A 326 -13.00 -23.22 -18.85
N ALA A 327 -14.28 -22.93 -19.03
CA ALA A 327 -14.94 -23.09 -20.33
C ALA A 327 -14.61 -21.97 -21.32
N VAL A 328 -14.23 -20.77 -20.79
CA VAL A 328 -13.97 -19.57 -21.60
C VAL A 328 -12.50 -19.39 -21.90
N LEU A 329 -11.62 -19.68 -20.94
CA LEU A 329 -10.16 -19.52 -21.02
C LEU A 329 -9.47 -20.77 -20.45
N PRO A 330 -9.57 -21.94 -21.10
CA PRO A 330 -9.10 -23.20 -20.56
C PRO A 330 -7.58 -23.21 -20.28
N ASP A 331 -6.77 -22.66 -21.17
CA ASP A 331 -5.31 -22.62 -21.03
C ASP A 331 -4.87 -21.77 -19.81
N LEU A 332 -5.48 -20.59 -19.67
CA LEU A 332 -5.23 -19.72 -18.52
C LEU A 332 -5.66 -20.38 -17.22
N TYR A 333 -6.81 -21.05 -17.21
CA TYR A 333 -7.32 -21.76 -16.05
C TYR A 333 -6.41 -22.93 -15.68
N GLN A 334 -5.96 -23.72 -16.66
CA GLN A 334 -5.06 -24.84 -16.46
C GLN A 334 -3.72 -24.38 -15.87
N GLU A 335 -3.10 -23.36 -16.43
CA GLU A 335 -1.84 -22.80 -15.90
C GLU A 335 -2.01 -22.22 -14.50
N ARG A 336 -3.11 -21.49 -14.27
CA ARG A 336 -3.27 -20.70 -13.04
C ARG A 336 -3.97 -21.44 -11.90
N VAL A 337 -4.78 -22.45 -12.17
CA VAL A 337 -5.57 -23.15 -11.15
C VAL A 337 -5.07 -24.57 -10.94
N SER A 338 -4.85 -25.34 -12.00
CA SER A 338 -4.56 -26.78 -11.91
C SER A 338 -3.07 -27.14 -11.88
N SER A 339 -2.17 -26.25 -12.33
CA SER A 339 -0.73 -26.53 -12.35
C SER A 339 -0.16 -26.66 -10.93
N GLY A 340 0.42 -27.85 -10.65
CA GLY A 340 1.09 -28.16 -9.38
C GLY A 340 2.53 -27.64 -9.26
N GLU A 341 3.16 -27.27 -10.39
CA GLU A 341 4.57 -26.84 -10.44
C GLU A 341 4.88 -25.70 -9.47
N ASN A 342 4.00 -24.69 -9.43
CA ASN A 342 4.14 -23.58 -8.52
C ASN A 342 4.11 -23.99 -7.03
N VAL A 343 3.38 -25.04 -6.68
CA VAL A 343 3.32 -25.56 -5.30
C VAL A 343 4.66 -26.19 -4.95
N TYR A 344 5.20 -27.00 -5.84
CA TYR A 344 6.50 -27.65 -5.64
C TYR A 344 7.63 -26.62 -5.57
N ALA A 345 7.60 -25.59 -6.43
CA ALA A 345 8.54 -24.47 -6.37
C ALA A 345 8.51 -23.79 -4.99
N ARG A 346 7.33 -23.51 -4.46
CA ARG A 346 7.18 -22.91 -3.12
C ARG A 346 7.71 -23.82 -2.01
N MET A 347 7.47 -25.13 -2.10
CA MET A 347 8.01 -26.09 -1.13
C MET A 347 9.54 -26.14 -1.15
N ALA A 348 10.16 -26.11 -2.35
CA ALA A 348 11.61 -26.06 -2.49
C ALA A 348 12.17 -24.78 -1.85
N GLN A 349 11.59 -23.63 -2.14
CA GLN A 349 11.99 -22.33 -1.58
C GLN A 349 11.84 -22.26 -0.05
N GLN A 350 10.79 -22.87 0.51
CA GLN A 350 10.65 -22.97 1.98
C GLN A 350 11.76 -23.83 2.60
N ARG A 351 12.17 -24.93 1.98
CA ARG A 351 13.32 -25.72 2.43
C ARG A 351 14.63 -24.93 2.36
N GLN A 352 14.85 -24.20 1.28
CA GLN A 352 16.00 -23.29 1.14
C GLN A 352 16.01 -22.22 2.25
N THR A 353 14.84 -21.64 2.54
CA THR A 353 14.67 -20.69 3.64
C THR A 353 15.13 -21.26 4.97
N LEU A 354 14.67 -22.45 5.32
CA LEU A 354 15.07 -23.11 6.58
C LEU A 354 16.55 -23.46 6.58
N HIS A 355 17.10 -23.91 5.46
CA HIS A 355 18.53 -24.21 5.36
C HIS A 355 19.38 -22.95 5.62
N LEU A 356 19.06 -21.81 4.98
CA LEU A 356 19.78 -20.56 5.20
C LEU A 356 19.61 -20.05 6.64
N PHE A 357 18.42 -20.18 7.22
CA PHE A 357 18.21 -19.83 8.61
C PHE A 357 19.10 -20.67 9.56
N PHE A 358 19.16 -21.98 9.39
CA PHE A 358 19.99 -22.83 10.26
C PHE A 358 21.51 -22.60 10.05
N LYS A 359 21.90 -22.12 8.87
CA LYS A 359 23.29 -21.73 8.61
C LYS A 359 23.71 -20.48 9.37
N ASP A 360 22.82 -19.50 9.53
CA ASP A 360 23.07 -18.25 10.23
C ASP A 360 21.83 -17.79 11.03
N PRO A 361 21.56 -18.44 12.18
CA PRO A 361 20.28 -18.28 12.86
C PRO A 361 20.08 -16.94 13.56
N LEU A 362 21.14 -16.21 13.89
CA LEU A 362 21.05 -14.97 14.67
C LEU A 362 20.74 -13.75 13.79
N LEU A 363 21.58 -13.49 12.77
CA LEU A 363 21.49 -12.32 11.91
C LEU A 363 21.01 -12.66 10.48
N GLY A 364 20.87 -13.94 10.15
CA GLY A 364 20.56 -14.40 8.82
C GLY A 364 21.69 -14.15 7.81
N VAL A 365 21.39 -14.36 6.54
CA VAL A 365 22.37 -14.24 5.45
C VAL A 365 22.50 -12.80 4.92
N GLY A 366 21.81 -11.86 5.52
CA GLY A 366 21.74 -10.45 5.08
C GLY A 366 20.46 -10.13 4.32
N LEU A 367 19.91 -8.95 4.58
CA LEU A 367 18.66 -8.48 3.99
C LEU A 367 18.78 -8.39 2.45
N ASN A 368 17.83 -8.98 1.73
CA ASN A 368 17.81 -9.08 0.26
C ASN A 368 19.02 -9.83 -0.34
N ASN A 369 19.66 -10.70 0.44
CA ASN A 369 20.79 -11.51 0.00
C ASN A 369 20.43 -12.99 -0.17
N PHE A 370 19.14 -13.35 -0.07
CA PHE A 370 18.68 -14.74 -0.15
C PHE A 370 19.18 -15.45 -1.41
N ILE A 371 18.93 -14.88 -2.58
CA ILE A 371 19.28 -15.49 -3.88
C ILE A 371 20.80 -15.70 -4.00
N ALA A 372 21.59 -14.75 -3.53
CA ALA A 372 23.06 -14.86 -3.59
C ALA A 372 23.61 -15.87 -2.57
N ALA A 373 22.90 -16.11 -1.47
CA ALA A 373 23.32 -17.00 -0.40
C ALA A 373 22.90 -18.45 -0.61
N VAL A 374 21.89 -18.71 -1.48
CA VAL A 374 21.45 -20.08 -1.81
C VAL A 374 22.56 -20.80 -2.60
N PRO A 375 23.05 -21.97 -2.11
CA PRO A 375 24.02 -22.77 -2.85
C PRO A 375 23.42 -23.26 -4.19
N ARG A 376 24.19 -23.13 -5.28
CA ARG A 376 23.74 -23.56 -6.62
C ARG A 376 23.50 -25.07 -6.73
N ASP A 377 24.25 -25.87 -5.98
CA ASP A 377 24.19 -27.34 -5.98
C ASP A 377 23.31 -27.86 -4.84
N THR A 378 22.08 -27.34 -4.71
CA THR A 378 21.23 -27.75 -3.61
C THR A 378 20.48 -29.05 -3.92
N PRO A 379 20.49 -30.06 -3.00
CA PRO A 379 19.69 -31.27 -3.13
C PRO A 379 18.17 -31.00 -3.08
N TYR A 380 17.77 -29.78 -2.87
CA TYR A 380 16.36 -29.36 -2.77
C TYR A 380 15.63 -29.33 -4.11
N THR A 381 16.37 -29.32 -5.22
CA THR A 381 15.78 -29.34 -6.57
C THR A 381 15.56 -30.75 -7.12
N GLY A 382 16.22 -31.80 -6.57
CA GLY A 382 16.14 -33.14 -7.06
C GLY A 382 14.72 -33.70 -7.26
N PRO A 383 13.79 -33.59 -6.28
CA PRO A 383 12.40 -34.00 -6.45
C PRO A 383 11.54 -32.97 -7.20
N TYR A 384 12.06 -31.79 -7.51
CA TYR A 384 11.35 -30.65 -8.10
C TYR A 384 12.07 -30.18 -9.35
N SER A 385 12.36 -31.10 -10.27
CA SER A 385 12.99 -30.81 -11.56
C SER A 385 12.19 -29.74 -12.31
N GLY A 386 12.87 -28.71 -12.81
CA GLY A 386 12.24 -27.58 -13.50
C GLY A 386 11.99 -26.36 -12.63
N VAL A 387 12.24 -26.41 -11.33
CA VAL A 387 12.19 -25.25 -10.44
C VAL A 387 13.52 -24.51 -10.50
N ASP A 388 13.49 -23.21 -10.76
CA ASP A 388 14.67 -22.36 -10.61
C ASP A 388 15.02 -22.22 -9.11
N PRO A 389 16.15 -22.79 -8.64
CA PRO A 389 16.56 -22.69 -7.25
C PRO A 389 17.01 -21.30 -6.83
N LEU A 390 17.21 -20.41 -7.81
CA LEU A 390 17.71 -19.04 -7.60
C LEU A 390 16.61 -17.99 -7.50
N ASP A 391 15.36 -18.41 -7.36
CA ASP A 391 14.26 -17.45 -7.19
C ASP A 391 14.11 -16.99 -5.74
N ALA A 392 13.43 -15.86 -5.54
CA ALA A 392 13.13 -15.28 -4.23
C ALA A 392 12.32 -16.26 -3.35
N PRO A 393 12.40 -16.17 -2.01
CA PRO A 393 11.76 -17.15 -1.11
C PRO A 393 10.23 -17.20 -1.20
N HIS A 394 9.61 -16.29 -1.92
CA HIS A 394 8.16 -16.18 -2.12
C HIS A 394 7.33 -16.36 -0.83
N SER A 395 7.88 -15.91 0.27
CA SER A 395 7.23 -15.86 1.57
C SER A 395 7.84 -14.71 2.35
N ASN A 396 7.01 -13.77 2.77
CA ASN A 396 7.49 -12.61 3.52
C ASN A 396 8.13 -13.03 4.85
N LEU A 397 7.46 -13.94 5.58
CA LEU A 397 8.00 -14.47 6.84
C LEU A 397 9.28 -15.27 6.61
N GLY A 398 9.30 -16.10 5.55
CA GLY A 398 10.48 -16.88 5.18
C GLY A 398 11.67 -15.98 4.81
N ALA A 399 11.44 -14.94 4.01
CA ALA A 399 12.47 -13.97 3.66
C ALA A 399 13.06 -13.30 4.89
N ILE A 400 12.23 -12.71 5.75
CA ILE A 400 12.68 -12.06 6.97
C ILE A 400 13.45 -13.03 7.88
N LEU A 401 12.96 -14.27 8.04
CA LEU A 401 13.64 -15.27 8.86
C LEU A 401 15.03 -15.64 8.32
N ALA A 402 15.14 -15.93 7.03
CA ALA A 402 16.40 -16.33 6.41
C ALA A 402 17.40 -15.18 6.32
N GLU A 403 16.92 -13.95 6.02
CA GLU A 403 17.75 -12.81 5.73
C GLU A 403 18.17 -12.02 6.98
N THR A 404 17.34 -11.98 8.03
CA THR A 404 17.63 -11.21 9.25
C THR A 404 17.75 -12.07 10.51
N GLY A 405 17.62 -13.40 10.38
CA GLY A 405 17.67 -14.32 11.47
C GLY A 405 16.60 -14.07 12.55
N ILE A 406 16.78 -14.69 13.70
CA ILE A 406 15.81 -14.60 14.81
C ILE A 406 15.77 -13.18 15.41
N LEU A 407 16.90 -12.45 15.36
CA LEU A 407 16.98 -11.08 15.90
C LEU A 407 16.14 -10.08 15.11
N GLY A 408 15.95 -10.28 13.81
CA GLY A 408 15.03 -9.48 13.01
C GLY A 408 13.61 -10.07 12.98
N PHE A 409 13.49 -11.39 12.88
CA PHE A 409 12.21 -12.07 12.73
C PHE A 409 11.28 -11.87 13.93
N ILE A 410 11.78 -12.06 15.17
CA ILE A 410 10.95 -11.89 16.37
C ILE A 410 10.40 -10.47 16.50
N PRO A 411 11.22 -9.40 16.42
CA PRO A 411 10.68 -8.03 16.45
C PRO A 411 9.71 -7.75 15.31
N TYR A 412 9.95 -8.26 14.11
CA TYR A 412 9.04 -8.07 12.98
C TYR A 412 7.64 -8.65 13.26
N VAL A 413 7.57 -9.90 13.72
CA VAL A 413 6.29 -10.56 14.05
C VAL A 413 5.63 -9.89 15.25
N LEU A 414 6.40 -9.58 16.30
CA LEU A 414 5.89 -8.95 17.50
C LEU A 414 5.35 -7.53 17.23
N ALA A 415 6.02 -6.72 16.43
CA ALA A 415 5.54 -5.38 16.08
C ALA A 415 4.19 -5.43 15.35
N ASN A 416 4.05 -6.35 14.38
CA ASN A 416 2.78 -6.56 13.69
C ASN A 416 1.68 -7.12 14.61
N GLY A 417 2.02 -8.02 15.53
CA GLY A 417 1.10 -8.51 16.57
C GLY A 417 0.63 -7.40 17.51
N LEU A 418 1.54 -6.52 17.93
CA LEU A 418 1.20 -5.34 18.75
C LEU A 418 0.33 -4.34 17.99
N LEU A 419 0.54 -4.17 16.68
CA LEU A 419 -0.32 -3.34 15.83
C LEU A 419 -1.76 -3.90 15.79
N VAL A 420 -1.92 -5.21 15.58
CA VAL A 420 -3.24 -5.87 15.65
C VAL A 420 -3.86 -5.69 17.03
N ALA A 421 -3.08 -5.89 18.10
CA ALA A 421 -3.54 -5.72 19.47
C ALA A 421 -3.98 -4.27 19.77
N ALA A 422 -3.28 -3.28 19.22
CA ALA A 422 -3.63 -1.86 19.37
C ALA A 422 -5.01 -1.56 18.76
N PHE A 423 -5.27 -2.00 17.54
CA PHE A 423 -6.58 -1.84 16.90
C PHE A 423 -7.68 -2.63 17.63
N TRP A 424 -7.37 -3.86 18.04
CA TRP A 424 -8.33 -4.70 18.78
C TRP A 424 -8.73 -4.08 20.11
N THR A 425 -7.76 -3.59 20.88
CA THR A 425 -8.01 -2.96 22.20
C THR A 425 -8.80 -1.66 22.03
N ALA A 426 -8.40 -0.82 21.04
CA ALA A 426 -9.10 0.42 20.75
C ALA A 426 -10.56 0.19 20.33
N ARG A 427 -10.83 -0.85 19.50
CA ARG A 427 -12.18 -1.28 19.18
C ARG A 427 -13.01 -1.63 20.42
N ARG A 428 -12.41 -2.32 21.41
CA ARG A 428 -13.10 -2.74 22.64
C ARG A 428 -13.51 -1.54 23.52
N GLN A 429 -12.86 -0.40 23.38
CA GLN A 429 -13.23 0.84 24.07
C GLN A 429 -14.54 1.45 23.54
N GLY A 430 -15.14 0.88 22.49
CA GLY A 430 -16.51 1.14 22.07
C GLY A 430 -16.72 2.35 21.16
N SER A 431 -15.68 3.08 20.74
CA SER A 431 -15.84 4.15 19.76
C SER A 431 -16.32 3.60 18.41
N PRO A 432 -17.42 4.14 17.84
CA PRO A 432 -17.92 3.73 16.53
C PRO A 432 -16.88 3.86 15.43
N SER A 433 -16.05 4.90 15.48
CA SER A 433 -14.97 5.12 14.51
C SER A 433 -13.90 4.03 14.60
N PHE A 434 -13.54 3.55 15.80
CA PHE A 434 -12.63 2.42 15.94
C PHE A 434 -13.25 1.08 15.51
N VAL A 435 -14.54 0.88 15.71
CA VAL A 435 -15.24 -0.32 15.20
C VAL A 435 -15.17 -0.35 13.67
N LEU A 436 -15.39 0.79 13.02
CA LEU A 436 -15.27 0.94 11.58
C LEU A 436 -13.82 0.75 11.11
N ALA A 437 -12.86 1.44 11.75
CA ALA A 437 -11.45 1.36 11.42
C ALA A 437 -10.91 -0.07 11.58
N TRP A 438 -11.29 -0.81 12.62
CA TRP A 438 -10.93 -2.20 12.84
C TRP A 438 -11.37 -3.11 11.69
N LYS A 439 -12.61 -2.96 11.22
CA LYS A 439 -13.13 -3.76 10.10
C LYS A 439 -12.23 -3.63 8.87
N TYR A 440 -11.93 -2.39 8.47
CA TYR A 440 -11.13 -2.13 7.27
C TYR A 440 -9.63 -2.35 7.49
N PHE A 441 -9.15 -2.16 8.72
CA PHE A 441 -7.82 -2.62 9.11
C PHE A 441 -7.65 -4.11 8.85
N LEU A 442 -8.60 -4.95 9.27
CA LEU A 442 -8.54 -6.39 9.00
C LEU A 442 -8.50 -6.70 7.51
N TYR A 443 -9.29 -6.01 6.67
CA TYR A 443 -9.27 -6.24 5.23
C TYR A 443 -7.91 -5.92 4.62
N ILE A 444 -7.35 -4.76 4.95
CA ILE A 444 -6.04 -4.31 4.45
C ILE A 444 -4.92 -5.19 5.02
N PHE A 445 -4.97 -5.51 6.30
CA PHE A 445 -3.99 -6.37 6.96
C PHE A 445 -3.97 -7.77 6.32
N LEU A 446 -5.14 -8.38 6.14
CA LEU A 446 -5.25 -9.69 5.49
C LEU A 446 -4.81 -9.66 4.03
N SER A 447 -5.11 -8.57 3.29
CA SER A 447 -4.63 -8.41 1.92
C SER A 447 -3.11 -8.47 1.82
N TYR A 448 -2.43 -7.81 2.72
CA TYR A 448 -0.97 -7.81 2.78
C TYR A 448 -0.40 -9.16 3.25
N TRP A 449 -0.94 -9.73 4.32
CA TRP A 449 -0.39 -10.93 4.94
C TRP A 449 -0.68 -12.22 4.18
N ILE A 450 -1.88 -12.39 3.61
CA ILE A 450 -2.19 -13.55 2.78
C ILE A 450 -1.31 -13.56 1.53
N SER A 451 -1.15 -12.40 0.90
CA SER A 451 -0.24 -12.28 -0.24
C SER A 451 1.21 -12.52 0.19
N GLY A 452 1.61 -12.06 1.37
CA GLY A 452 2.92 -12.30 1.96
C GLY A 452 3.23 -13.77 2.29
N LEU A 453 2.23 -14.67 2.32
CA LEU A 453 2.48 -16.12 2.43
C LEU A 453 3.01 -16.73 1.13
N SER A 454 2.77 -16.08 -0.01
CA SER A 454 3.16 -16.54 -1.34
C SER A 454 4.04 -15.56 -2.12
N LEU A 455 4.44 -14.45 -1.50
CA LEU A 455 5.24 -13.38 -2.08
C LEU A 455 6.15 -12.76 -1.02
N THR A 456 7.27 -12.20 -1.46
CA THR A 456 8.17 -11.42 -0.60
C THR A 456 7.72 -9.96 -0.55
N SER A 457 6.47 -9.74 -0.13
CA SER A 457 5.83 -8.42 -0.16
C SER A 457 6.57 -7.37 0.68
N GLY A 458 7.32 -7.77 1.71
CA GLY A 458 8.16 -6.88 2.51
C GLY A 458 9.26 -6.18 1.72
N HIS A 459 9.68 -6.72 0.57
CA HIS A 459 10.68 -6.09 -0.30
C HIS A 459 10.10 -5.06 -1.27
N TYR A 460 8.77 -4.96 -1.38
CA TYR A 460 8.11 -3.99 -2.27
C TYR A 460 7.86 -2.66 -1.54
N GLY A 461 8.78 -1.71 -1.70
CA GLY A 461 8.72 -0.42 -1.01
C GLY A 461 7.43 0.37 -1.32
N ASP A 462 7.04 0.40 -2.59
CA ASP A 462 5.80 1.02 -3.07
C ASP A 462 4.54 0.46 -2.38
N LEU A 463 4.42 -0.87 -2.30
CA LEU A 463 3.32 -1.53 -1.58
C LEU A 463 3.32 -1.17 -0.09
N ASN A 464 4.50 -1.23 0.56
CA ASN A 464 4.62 -0.98 1.99
C ASN A 464 4.27 0.47 2.36
N LEU A 465 4.57 1.42 1.49
CA LEU A 465 4.15 2.82 1.64
C LEU A 465 2.63 2.97 1.64
N TRP A 466 1.94 2.41 0.64
CA TRP A 466 0.48 2.45 0.58
C TRP A 466 -0.19 1.67 1.71
N TYR A 467 0.37 0.53 2.08
CA TYR A 467 -0.10 -0.28 3.20
C TYR A 467 -0.03 0.49 4.52
N LEU A 468 1.13 1.05 4.88
CA LEU A 468 1.28 1.77 6.14
C LEU A 468 0.61 3.14 6.14
N LEU A 469 0.52 3.84 4.99
CA LEU A 469 -0.33 5.02 4.84
C LEU A 469 -1.77 4.71 5.27
N THR A 470 -2.37 3.69 4.66
CA THR A 470 -3.79 3.37 4.91
C THR A 470 -4.03 2.96 6.35
N ILE A 471 -3.14 2.16 6.93
CA ILE A 471 -3.21 1.75 8.35
C ILE A 471 -3.09 2.96 9.28
N ALA A 472 -2.14 3.87 9.03
CA ALA A 472 -1.95 5.06 9.85
C ALA A 472 -3.17 6.00 9.81
N VAL A 473 -3.76 6.18 8.62
CA VAL A 473 -5.00 6.95 8.45
C VAL A 473 -6.17 6.31 9.18
N LEU A 474 -6.36 4.99 9.06
CA LEU A 474 -7.41 4.25 9.78
C LEU A 474 -7.28 4.41 11.30
N TYR A 475 -6.06 4.25 11.80
CA TYR A 475 -5.80 4.40 13.23
C TYR A 475 -6.10 5.81 13.72
N LYS A 476 -5.55 6.82 13.05
CA LYS A 476 -5.73 8.24 13.42
C LYS A 476 -7.21 8.65 13.33
N PHE A 477 -7.95 8.18 12.33
CA PHE A 477 -9.39 8.40 12.22
C PHE A 477 -10.15 7.82 13.42
N GLY A 478 -9.83 6.60 13.82
CA GLY A 478 -10.46 5.99 14.99
C GLY A 478 -10.15 6.71 16.30
N ALA A 479 -8.93 7.22 16.46
CA ALA A 479 -8.46 7.86 17.69
C ALA A 479 -9.06 9.27 17.94
N THR A 480 -9.43 10.00 16.90
CA THR A 480 -9.94 11.38 17.02
C THR A 480 -11.35 11.48 17.61
N ASP A 481 -12.12 10.40 17.70
CA ASP A 481 -13.42 10.39 18.37
C ASP A 481 -13.33 10.41 19.90
N VAL A 482 -12.19 10.07 20.45
CA VAL A 482 -12.01 9.90 21.90
C VAL A 482 -11.63 11.21 22.60
N SER A 483 -11.11 12.18 21.84
CA SER A 483 -10.47 13.38 22.39
C SER A 483 -11.24 14.68 22.23
N ASP A 484 -12.25 14.75 21.39
CA ASP A 484 -12.88 16.03 21.08
C ASP A 484 -14.33 16.13 21.59
N ASP A 485 -14.52 17.19 22.36
CA ASP A 485 -15.72 17.94 22.71
C ASP A 485 -16.80 17.89 21.59
N PRO A 486 -18.09 17.82 21.90
CA PRO A 486 -19.16 17.69 20.94
C PRO A 486 -19.36 18.96 20.12
N GLY A 487 -18.42 19.27 19.24
CA GLY A 487 -18.70 20.06 18.04
C GLY A 487 -19.82 19.37 17.27
N PRO A 488 -20.60 20.04 16.41
CA PRO A 488 -21.88 19.59 15.92
C PRO A 488 -21.80 18.14 15.44
N THR A 489 -22.35 17.29 16.29
CA THR A 489 -22.33 15.82 16.23
C THR A 489 -22.45 15.33 14.81
N LEU A 490 -21.35 14.77 14.26
CA LEU A 490 -21.43 13.76 13.24
C LEU A 490 -22.28 12.61 13.85
N ARG A 491 -23.61 12.74 13.77
CA ARG A 491 -24.53 11.67 14.19
C ARG A 491 -24.26 10.50 13.28
N PHE A 492 -23.44 9.57 13.77
CA PHE A 492 -23.38 8.26 13.17
C PHE A 492 -24.82 7.74 13.11
N ARG A 493 -25.33 7.54 11.92
CA ARG A 493 -26.59 6.84 11.70
C ARG A 493 -26.39 5.43 12.24
N GLN A 494 -26.65 5.24 13.54
CA GLN A 494 -26.52 3.95 14.24
C GLN A 494 -27.28 2.82 13.53
N GLU A 495 -28.29 3.17 12.76
CA GLU A 495 -29.11 2.21 12.00
C GLU A 495 -28.36 1.47 10.85
N SER A 496 -27.20 1.98 10.39
CA SER A 496 -26.45 1.33 9.30
C SER A 496 -25.23 0.52 9.75
N LEU A 497 -24.83 0.66 11.02
CA LEU A 497 -23.70 -0.06 11.60
C LEU A 497 -24.13 -1.27 12.45
N LEU A 498 -25.40 -1.33 12.81
CA LEU A 498 -26.08 -2.43 13.46
C LEU A 498 -26.88 -3.22 12.40
#